data_519008bd2127e4f995b1c783ad3eff22
#
_entry.id   519008bd2127e4f995b1c783ad3eff22
#
_cell.length_a   1.000
_cell.length_b   1.000
_cell.length_c   1.000
_cell.angle_alpha   90.00
_cell.angle_beta   90.00
_cell.angle_gamma   90.00
#
_symmetry.space_group_name_H-M   'P 1'
#
loop_
_entity.id
_entity.type
_entity.pdbx_description
1 polymer ?
#
loop_
_entity_poly.entity_id
_entity_poly.type
_entity_poly.pdbx_seq_one_letter_code
_entity_poly.pdbx_strand_id
1 'polypeptide(L)'
;IGERPLETIDTYGKNGQADYFMNRTEKDKKVSAAITKYLNDNGYSISVNDKDELVMAAMCHDIGKIITPLNVLNKATRLEGKIDLMKMRFKVIESELKCKYLNNEIDLNTYNEEYKLFKEYTDFVISLDTKGYITPNELDYIKKIYEKEYETSFGILKIIEENEILDASIVKGTLTSDERKEIEMH
;
A
#
# COMPACT_ATOMS: atom_id res chain seq x y z
N ILE A 1 -10.77 -9.17 10.55
CA ILE A 1 -9.94 -8.01 10.19
C ILE A 1 -9.50 -7.43 11.50
N GLY A 2 -8.22 -7.71 11.87
CA GLY A 2 -7.66 -7.32 13.14
C GLY A 2 -7.68 -5.81 13.34
N GLU A 3 -7.73 -5.40 14.59
CA GLU A 3 -7.63 -4.02 15.03
C GLU A 3 -6.47 -3.33 14.32
N ARG A 4 -6.76 -2.16 13.81
CA ARG A 4 -5.91 -1.51 12.82
C ARG A 4 -4.60 -1.00 13.40
N PRO A 5 -3.52 -1.06 12.63
CA PRO A 5 -2.24 -0.44 12.99
C PRO A 5 -2.33 1.04 13.41
N LEU A 6 -3.38 1.76 12.96
CA LEU A 6 -3.63 3.15 13.35
C LEU A 6 -3.90 3.36 14.83
N GLU A 7 -4.55 2.41 15.52
CA GLU A 7 -4.73 2.48 16.97
C GLU A 7 -3.39 2.27 17.69
N THR A 8 -2.52 1.47 17.08
CA THR A 8 -1.16 1.27 17.58
C THR A 8 -0.30 2.53 17.41
N ILE A 9 -0.51 3.32 16.34
CA ILE A 9 0.19 4.58 16.11
C ILE A 9 -0.23 5.65 17.12
N ASP A 10 -1.51 5.75 17.45
CA ASP A 10 -2.00 6.69 18.48
C ASP A 10 -1.50 6.35 19.88
N THR A 11 -1.35 5.07 20.19
CA THR A 11 -0.76 4.60 21.43
C THR A 11 0.77 4.61 21.40
N TYR A 12 1.38 4.65 20.21
CA TYR A 12 2.81 4.66 20.00
C TYR A 12 3.51 5.83 20.69
N GLY A 13 2.94 7.04 20.64
CA GLY A 13 3.40 8.20 21.39
C GLY A 13 3.24 8.09 22.91
N LYS A 14 2.58 7.03 23.41
CA LYS A 14 2.27 6.77 24.83
C LYS A 14 2.72 5.39 25.32
N ASN A 15 3.82 4.85 24.83
CA ASN A 15 4.32 3.47 25.05
C ASN A 15 3.60 2.36 24.24
N GLY A 16 2.76 2.70 23.27
CA GLY A 16 1.90 1.72 22.57
C GLY A 16 2.64 0.65 21.78
N GLN A 17 3.84 0.91 21.29
CA GLN A 17 4.62 -0.11 20.59
C GLN A 17 5.07 -1.20 21.56
N ALA A 18 5.51 -0.84 22.75
CA ALA A 18 5.89 -1.79 23.78
C ALA A 18 4.67 -2.64 24.19
N ASP A 19 3.50 -2.02 24.38
CA ASP A 19 2.25 -2.72 24.71
C ASP A 19 1.78 -3.63 23.59
N TYR A 20 1.91 -3.21 22.33
CA TYR A 20 1.58 -4.06 21.18
C TYR A 20 2.46 -5.31 21.14
N PHE A 21 3.78 -5.17 21.28
CA PHE A 21 4.70 -6.29 21.30
C PHE A 21 4.49 -7.19 22.51
N MET A 22 4.24 -6.65 23.68
CA MET A 22 3.94 -7.44 24.89
C MET A 22 2.66 -8.26 24.73
N ASN A 23 1.60 -7.68 24.19
CA ASN A 23 0.35 -8.38 23.91
C ASN A 23 0.52 -9.48 22.85
N ARG A 24 1.32 -9.22 21.82
CA ARG A 24 1.67 -10.20 20.79
C ARG A 24 2.46 -11.36 21.39
N THR A 25 3.47 -11.04 22.19
CA THR A 25 4.29 -12.01 22.90
C THR A 25 3.45 -12.97 23.76
N GLU A 26 2.45 -12.49 24.48
CA GLU A 26 1.55 -13.35 25.26
C GLU A 26 0.69 -14.28 24.38
N LYS A 27 0.24 -13.81 23.19
CA LYS A 27 -0.43 -14.67 22.22
C LYS A 27 0.52 -15.75 21.69
N ASP A 28 1.76 -15.40 21.37
CA ASP A 28 2.78 -16.31 20.83
C ASP A 28 3.17 -17.38 21.87
N LYS A 29 3.27 -17.02 23.14
CA LYS A 29 3.44 -17.98 24.25
C LYS A 29 2.31 -19.01 24.32
N LYS A 30 1.05 -18.54 24.16
CA LYS A 30 -0.12 -19.43 24.17
C LYS A 30 -0.12 -20.36 22.97
N VAL A 31 0.25 -19.87 21.79
CA VAL A 31 0.39 -20.69 20.56
C VAL A 31 1.48 -21.73 20.75
N SER A 32 2.66 -21.35 21.25
CA SER A 32 3.77 -22.27 21.53
C SER A 32 3.39 -23.34 22.55
N ALA A 33 2.65 -22.98 23.61
CA ALA A 33 2.15 -23.93 24.58
C ALA A 33 1.15 -24.92 23.95
N ALA A 34 0.27 -24.47 23.09
CA ALA A 34 -0.68 -25.33 22.37
C ALA A 34 0.04 -26.30 21.40
N ILE A 35 1.04 -25.82 20.66
CA ILE A 35 1.87 -26.66 19.78
C ILE A 35 2.63 -27.70 20.59
N THR A 36 3.26 -27.31 21.68
CA THR A 36 3.99 -28.23 22.59
C THR A 36 3.07 -29.33 23.11
N LYS A 37 1.87 -28.96 23.55
CA LYS A 37 0.87 -29.92 24.02
C LYS A 37 0.46 -30.89 22.90
N TYR A 38 0.15 -30.38 21.71
CA TYR A 38 -0.23 -31.19 20.55
C TYR A 38 0.87 -32.20 20.19
N LEU A 39 2.14 -31.78 20.17
CA LEU A 39 3.27 -32.64 19.83
C LEU A 39 3.44 -33.74 20.89
N ASN A 40 3.37 -33.41 22.17
CA ASN A 40 3.44 -34.40 23.27
C ASN A 40 2.28 -35.41 23.20
N ASP A 41 1.07 -34.95 22.94
CA ASP A 41 -0.13 -35.80 22.81
C ASP A 41 -0.02 -36.76 21.61
N ASN A 42 0.80 -36.44 20.59
CA ASN A 42 1.06 -37.25 19.40
C ASN A 42 2.38 -38.04 19.47
N GLY A 43 2.99 -38.20 20.66
CA GLY A 43 4.13 -39.08 20.89
C GLY A 43 5.50 -38.45 20.58
N TYR A 44 5.58 -37.15 20.36
CA TYR A 44 6.84 -36.44 20.25
C TYR A 44 7.28 -35.99 21.66
N SER A 45 8.45 -36.45 22.09
CA SER A 45 9.04 -36.00 23.36
C SER A 45 9.72 -34.66 23.15
N ILE A 46 9.16 -33.59 23.73
CA ILE A 46 9.76 -32.26 23.73
C ILE A 46 10.39 -32.02 25.10
N SER A 47 11.70 -31.79 25.16
CA SER A 47 12.40 -31.45 26.38
C SER A 47 11.97 -30.06 26.91
N VAL A 48 12.32 -29.75 28.15
CA VAL A 48 12.10 -28.42 28.74
C VAL A 48 12.88 -27.37 27.95
N ASN A 49 14.12 -27.68 27.57
CA ASN A 49 14.95 -26.76 26.76
C ASN A 49 14.34 -26.48 25.38
N ASP A 50 13.85 -27.52 24.67
CA ASP A 50 13.19 -27.35 23.38
C ASP A 50 11.93 -26.49 23.49
N LYS A 51 11.22 -26.62 24.61
CA LYS A 51 10.04 -25.78 24.90
C LYS A 51 10.42 -24.30 25.09
N ASP A 52 11.47 -24.06 25.86
CA ASP A 52 11.95 -22.70 26.11
C ASP A 52 12.50 -22.06 24.81
N GLU A 53 13.22 -22.83 23.99
CA GLU A 53 13.66 -22.40 22.67
C GLU A 53 12.47 -22.08 21.74
N LEU A 54 11.44 -22.93 21.71
CA LEU A 54 10.23 -22.70 20.94
C LEU A 54 9.49 -21.42 21.39
N VAL A 55 9.39 -21.21 22.70
CA VAL A 55 8.80 -19.99 23.26
C VAL A 55 9.62 -18.77 22.87
N MET A 56 10.94 -18.84 22.99
CA MET A 56 11.85 -17.75 22.62
C MET A 56 11.77 -17.44 21.13
N ALA A 57 11.78 -18.45 20.26
CA ALA A 57 11.63 -18.29 18.82
C ALA A 57 10.28 -17.63 18.47
N ALA A 58 9.19 -18.10 19.11
CA ALA A 58 7.88 -17.50 18.90
C ALA A 58 7.79 -16.06 19.40
N MET A 59 8.50 -15.71 20.46
CA MET A 59 8.58 -14.32 20.96
C MET A 59 9.39 -13.41 20.03
N CYS A 60 10.42 -13.95 19.40
CA CYS A 60 11.39 -13.17 18.61
C CYS A 60 11.08 -13.14 17.12
N HIS A 61 10.15 -13.99 16.61
CA HIS A 61 9.91 -14.13 15.16
C HIS A 61 9.55 -12.82 14.45
N ASP A 62 8.94 -11.88 15.13
CA ASP A 62 8.50 -10.59 14.60
C ASP A 62 9.36 -9.40 15.07
N ILE A 63 10.46 -9.67 15.80
CA ILE A 63 11.27 -8.59 16.41
C ILE A 63 11.86 -7.65 15.35
N GLY A 64 12.15 -8.16 14.16
CA GLY A 64 12.65 -7.38 13.04
C GLY A 64 11.65 -6.35 12.50
N LYS A 65 10.36 -6.51 12.77
CA LYS A 65 9.33 -5.50 12.39
C LYS A 65 9.50 -4.16 13.09
N ILE A 66 10.27 -4.11 14.19
CA ILE A 66 10.59 -2.85 14.88
C ILE A 66 11.39 -1.89 13.98
N ILE A 67 12.21 -2.42 13.09
CA ILE A 67 13.03 -1.63 12.16
C ILE A 67 12.36 -1.39 10.81
N THR A 68 11.25 -2.06 10.52
CA THR A 68 10.49 -1.84 9.28
C THR A 68 9.82 -0.47 9.31
N PRO A 69 9.99 0.37 8.28
CA PRO A 69 9.34 1.68 8.21
C PRO A 69 7.82 1.57 8.33
N LEU A 70 7.23 2.43 9.15
CA LEU A 70 5.79 2.38 9.45
C LEU A 70 4.91 2.61 8.23
N ASN A 71 5.35 3.45 7.30
CA ASN A 71 4.66 3.69 6.03
C ASN A 71 4.59 2.43 5.15
N VAL A 72 5.56 1.53 5.25
CA VAL A 72 5.56 0.23 4.56
C VAL A 72 4.71 -0.78 5.32
N LEU A 73 4.92 -0.86 6.63
CA LEU A 73 4.21 -1.81 7.50
C LEU A 73 2.69 -1.58 7.52
N ASN A 74 2.27 -0.32 7.46
CA ASN A 74 0.87 0.10 7.55
C ASN A 74 0.22 0.38 6.20
N LYS A 75 0.93 0.20 5.07
CA LYS A 75 0.42 0.53 3.74
C LYS A 75 -0.84 -0.27 3.41
N ALA A 76 -1.98 0.39 3.51
CA ALA A 76 -3.30 -0.22 3.32
C ALA A 76 -3.75 -0.21 1.85
N THR A 77 -3.32 0.80 1.07
CA THR A 77 -3.68 0.97 -0.34
C THR A 77 -2.43 1.08 -1.23
N ARG A 78 -2.58 0.89 -2.54
CA ARG A 78 -1.45 0.95 -3.49
C ARG A 78 -0.79 2.31 -3.56
N LEU A 79 -1.62 3.35 -3.63
CA LEU A 79 -1.22 4.74 -3.80
C LEU A 79 -1.24 5.52 -2.49
N GLU A 80 -1.21 4.81 -1.35
CA GLU A 80 -1.18 5.44 -0.03
C GLU A 80 -0.05 6.45 0.09
N GLY A 81 -0.38 7.63 0.61
CA GLY A 81 0.54 8.77 0.68
C GLY A 81 0.71 9.56 -0.62
N LYS A 82 0.23 9.04 -1.77
CA LYS A 82 0.36 9.68 -3.10
C LYS A 82 -0.99 10.09 -3.68
N ILE A 83 -2.05 9.34 -3.40
CA ILE A 83 -3.36 9.50 -4.04
C ILE A 83 -3.95 10.91 -3.89
N ASP A 84 -3.73 11.58 -2.77
CA ASP A 84 -4.27 12.93 -2.55
C ASP A 84 -3.55 13.97 -3.41
N LEU A 85 -2.23 13.87 -3.55
CA LEU A 85 -1.45 14.72 -4.48
C LEU A 85 -1.86 14.47 -5.93
N MET A 86 -2.07 13.21 -6.30
CA MET A 86 -2.59 12.85 -7.63
C MET A 86 -3.96 13.50 -7.89
N LYS A 87 -4.89 13.41 -6.95
CA LYS A 87 -6.21 14.06 -7.06
C LYS A 87 -6.11 15.58 -7.18
N MET A 88 -5.17 16.20 -6.47
CA MET A 88 -4.93 17.65 -6.63
C MET A 88 -4.40 17.97 -8.03
N ARG A 89 -3.44 17.20 -8.54
CA ARG A 89 -2.90 17.32 -9.90
C ARG A 89 -4.01 17.13 -10.95
N PHE A 90 -4.93 16.17 -10.75
CA PHE A 90 -6.08 15.98 -11.63
C PHE A 90 -6.96 17.23 -11.71
N LYS A 91 -7.21 17.92 -10.59
CA LYS A 91 -7.96 19.19 -10.60
C LYS A 91 -7.24 20.29 -11.36
N VAL A 92 -5.91 20.33 -11.30
CA VAL A 92 -5.12 21.30 -12.10
C VAL A 92 -5.28 21.00 -13.59
N ILE A 93 -5.07 19.76 -14.02
CA ILE A 93 -5.23 19.37 -15.43
C ILE A 93 -6.67 19.65 -15.92
N GLU A 94 -7.68 19.31 -15.13
CA GLU A 94 -9.09 19.57 -15.43
C GLU A 94 -9.36 21.06 -15.62
N SER A 95 -8.79 21.90 -14.76
CA SER A 95 -8.95 23.36 -14.83
C SER A 95 -8.25 23.92 -16.08
N GLU A 96 -7.06 23.43 -16.40
CA GLU A 96 -6.30 23.85 -17.60
C GLU A 96 -7.03 23.47 -18.89
N LEU A 97 -7.58 22.27 -18.99
CA LEU A 97 -8.42 21.87 -20.13
C LEU A 97 -9.62 22.80 -20.31
N LYS A 98 -10.27 23.18 -19.20
CA LYS A 98 -11.37 24.12 -19.24
C LYS A 98 -10.93 25.53 -19.64
N CYS A 99 -9.78 26.00 -19.16
CA CYS A 99 -9.20 27.28 -19.54
C CYS A 99 -8.89 27.34 -21.03
N LYS A 100 -8.27 26.28 -21.61
CA LYS A 100 -8.00 26.21 -23.05
C LYS A 100 -9.28 26.34 -23.88
N TYR A 101 -10.37 25.71 -23.46
CA TYR A 101 -11.66 25.87 -24.12
C TYR A 101 -12.21 27.29 -24.00
N LEU A 102 -12.20 27.88 -22.78
CA LEU A 102 -12.72 29.23 -22.55
C LEU A 102 -11.92 30.31 -23.27
N ASN A 103 -10.62 30.09 -23.49
CA ASN A 103 -9.73 30.97 -24.25
C ASN A 103 -9.83 30.76 -25.78
N ASN A 104 -10.71 29.87 -26.25
CA ASN A 104 -10.83 29.46 -27.66
C ASN A 104 -9.54 28.86 -28.28
N GLU A 105 -8.68 28.27 -27.45
CA GLU A 105 -7.49 27.53 -27.90
C GLU A 105 -7.88 26.15 -28.46
N ILE A 106 -8.96 25.56 -27.96
CA ILE A 106 -9.57 24.33 -28.45
C ILE A 106 -11.08 24.53 -28.63
N ASP A 107 -11.67 23.83 -29.59
CA ASP A 107 -13.11 23.86 -29.80
C ASP A 107 -13.87 22.96 -28.80
N LEU A 108 -15.20 23.08 -28.77
CA LEU A 108 -16.06 22.32 -27.85
C LEU A 108 -15.98 20.80 -28.07
N ASN A 109 -15.83 20.35 -29.29
CA ASN A 109 -15.74 18.91 -29.59
C ASN A 109 -14.43 18.33 -29.06
N THR A 110 -13.31 18.98 -29.33
CA THR A 110 -11.98 18.62 -28.82
C THR A 110 -11.97 18.63 -27.28
N TYR A 111 -12.55 19.68 -26.67
CA TYR A 111 -12.68 19.76 -25.21
C TYR A 111 -13.46 18.57 -24.65
N ASN A 112 -14.61 18.24 -25.22
CA ASN A 112 -15.45 17.16 -24.73
C ASN A 112 -14.76 15.79 -24.86
N GLU A 113 -14.06 15.54 -25.97
CA GLU A 113 -13.31 14.31 -26.19
C GLU A 113 -12.16 14.16 -25.20
N GLU A 114 -11.33 15.21 -25.06
CA GLU A 114 -10.21 15.20 -24.12
C GLU A 114 -10.65 15.11 -22.68
N TYR A 115 -11.69 15.84 -22.31
CA TYR A 115 -12.27 15.81 -20.95
C TYR A 115 -12.84 14.43 -20.61
N LYS A 116 -13.57 13.81 -21.54
CA LYS A 116 -14.09 12.45 -21.36
C LYS A 116 -12.96 11.43 -21.14
N LEU A 117 -11.94 11.47 -21.98
CA LEU A 117 -10.78 10.60 -21.87
C LEU A 117 -10.03 10.82 -20.54
N PHE A 118 -9.83 12.09 -20.18
CA PHE A 118 -9.22 12.47 -18.90
C PHE A 118 -10.00 11.90 -17.71
N LYS A 119 -11.32 12.04 -17.71
CA LYS A 119 -12.17 11.50 -16.63
C LYS A 119 -12.08 9.98 -16.56
N GLU A 120 -12.14 9.30 -17.69
CA GLU A 120 -11.98 7.83 -17.76
C GLU A 120 -10.65 7.39 -17.14
N TYR A 121 -9.55 8.07 -17.47
CA TYR A 121 -8.23 7.76 -16.95
C TYR A 121 -8.11 8.03 -15.44
N THR A 122 -8.60 9.17 -14.98
CA THR A 122 -8.52 9.51 -13.54
C THR A 122 -9.41 8.62 -12.68
N ASP A 123 -10.62 8.30 -13.13
CA ASP A 123 -11.53 7.39 -12.42
C ASP A 123 -10.94 5.97 -12.35
N PHE A 124 -10.31 5.52 -13.44
CA PHE A 124 -9.60 4.25 -13.44
C PHE A 124 -8.45 4.23 -12.43
N VAL A 125 -7.58 5.25 -12.43
CA VAL A 125 -6.45 5.34 -11.49
C VAL A 125 -6.93 5.37 -10.04
N ILE A 126 -7.99 6.13 -9.74
CA ILE A 126 -8.59 6.16 -8.40
C ILE A 126 -9.09 4.76 -8.01
N SER A 127 -9.69 4.02 -8.94
CA SER A 127 -10.19 2.67 -8.69
C SER A 127 -9.07 1.65 -8.40
N LEU A 128 -7.86 1.88 -8.93
CA LEU A 128 -6.70 1.01 -8.69
C LEU A 128 -6.26 1.00 -7.23
N ASP A 129 -6.43 2.12 -6.52
CA ASP A 129 -5.89 2.30 -5.17
C ASP A 129 -6.36 1.22 -4.21
N THR A 130 -7.62 0.82 -4.29
CA THR A 130 -8.24 -0.20 -3.42
C THR A 130 -8.36 -1.58 -4.08
N LYS A 131 -7.91 -1.74 -5.32
CA LYS A 131 -8.08 -2.98 -6.07
C LYS A 131 -7.08 -4.05 -5.62
N GLY A 132 -7.55 -5.26 -5.29
CA GLY A 132 -6.70 -6.35 -4.79
C GLY A 132 -5.79 -6.99 -5.85
N TYR A 133 -6.21 -7.00 -7.13
CA TYR A 133 -5.49 -7.62 -8.24
C TYR A 133 -5.67 -6.81 -9.52
N ILE A 134 -4.58 -6.67 -10.31
CA ILE A 134 -4.57 -6.01 -11.61
C ILE A 134 -4.34 -7.06 -12.71
N THR A 135 -5.20 -7.06 -13.71
CA THR A 135 -5.09 -7.94 -14.87
C THR A 135 -4.01 -7.45 -15.86
N PRO A 136 -3.49 -8.31 -16.75
CA PRO A 136 -2.54 -7.89 -17.78
C PRO A 136 -3.06 -6.74 -18.67
N ASN A 137 -4.35 -6.77 -19.04
CA ASN A 137 -4.95 -5.70 -19.86
C ASN A 137 -4.98 -4.36 -19.11
N GLU A 138 -5.19 -4.40 -17.79
CA GLU A 138 -5.15 -3.19 -16.97
C GLU A 138 -3.73 -2.67 -16.79
N LEU A 139 -2.71 -3.54 -16.74
CA LEU A 139 -1.31 -3.10 -16.75
C LEU A 139 -0.97 -2.36 -18.04
N ASP A 140 -1.42 -2.84 -19.18
CA ASP A 140 -1.21 -2.15 -20.46
C ASP A 140 -1.99 -0.84 -20.53
N TYR A 141 -3.16 -0.79 -19.89
CA TYR A 141 -3.93 0.45 -19.76
C TYR A 141 -3.24 1.48 -18.84
N ILE A 142 -2.63 1.03 -17.73
CA ILE A 142 -1.81 1.89 -16.86
C ILE A 142 -0.64 2.50 -17.62
N LYS A 143 0.07 1.72 -18.45
CA LYS A 143 1.16 2.22 -19.30
C LYS A 143 0.67 3.29 -20.28
N LYS A 144 -0.48 3.05 -20.93
CA LYS A 144 -1.10 4.03 -21.82
C LYS A 144 -1.43 5.35 -21.10
N ILE A 145 -1.95 5.27 -19.86
CA ILE A 145 -2.23 6.45 -19.03
C ILE A 145 -0.93 7.17 -18.66
N TYR A 146 0.11 6.44 -18.31
CA TYR A 146 1.42 6.99 -17.95
C TYR A 146 2.08 7.75 -19.10
N GLU A 147 1.89 7.32 -20.35
CA GLU A 147 2.42 7.98 -21.55
C GLU A 147 1.67 9.27 -21.92
N LYS A 148 0.43 9.47 -21.40
CA LYS A 148 -0.37 10.65 -21.72
C LYS A 148 0.13 11.86 -20.94
N GLU A 149 0.48 12.91 -21.70
CA GLU A 149 0.94 14.20 -21.20
C GLU A 149 -0.13 15.27 -21.39
N TYR A 150 -0.17 16.20 -20.46
CA TYR A 150 -1.04 17.37 -20.48
C TYR A 150 -0.19 18.63 -20.34
N GLU A 151 -0.18 19.46 -21.38
CA GLU A 151 0.43 20.79 -21.32
C GLU A 151 -0.43 21.70 -20.46
N THR A 152 0.18 22.32 -19.46
CA THR A 152 -0.47 23.25 -18.53
C THR A 152 0.36 24.52 -18.39
N SER A 153 -0.21 25.55 -17.77
CA SER A 153 0.52 26.78 -17.41
C SER A 153 1.68 26.54 -16.44
N PHE A 154 1.72 25.38 -15.77
CA PHE A 154 2.80 24.96 -14.85
C PHE A 154 3.82 24.01 -15.50
N GLY A 155 3.70 23.76 -16.80
CA GLY A 155 4.51 22.78 -17.53
C GLY A 155 3.72 21.52 -17.90
N ILE A 156 4.46 20.47 -18.26
CA ILE A 156 3.86 19.17 -18.62
C ILE A 156 3.51 18.42 -17.34
N LEU A 157 2.25 18.02 -17.22
CA LEU A 157 1.74 17.17 -16.12
C LEU A 157 1.25 15.84 -16.70
N LYS A 158 1.35 14.79 -15.89
CA LYS A 158 0.84 13.44 -16.19
C LYS A 158 -0.20 13.02 -15.14
N ILE A 159 -1.09 12.13 -15.53
CA ILE A 159 -2.04 11.51 -14.57
C ILE A 159 -1.28 10.62 -13.58
N ILE A 160 -0.29 9.85 -14.09
CA ILE A 160 0.62 9.02 -13.28
C ILE A 160 2.03 9.55 -13.54
N GLU A 161 2.74 9.94 -12.48
CA GLU A 161 4.12 10.39 -12.54
C GLU A 161 5.10 9.21 -12.39
N GLU A 162 6.41 9.46 -12.68
CA GLU A 162 7.45 8.43 -12.64
C GLU A 162 7.58 7.74 -11.27
N ASN A 163 7.41 8.49 -10.20
CA ASN A 163 7.48 7.98 -8.83
C ASN A 163 6.20 7.24 -8.37
N GLU A 164 5.15 7.21 -9.20
CA GLU A 164 3.84 6.60 -8.90
C GLU A 164 3.60 5.33 -9.73
N ILE A 165 4.25 5.19 -10.88
CA ILE A 165 4.00 4.10 -11.82
C ILE A 165 4.27 2.71 -11.22
N LEU A 166 5.28 2.60 -10.35
CA LEU A 166 5.60 1.33 -9.68
C LEU A 166 4.47 0.90 -8.77
N ASP A 167 3.93 1.83 -7.95
CA ASP A 167 2.81 1.56 -7.06
C ASP A 167 1.53 1.25 -7.83
N ALA A 168 1.22 2.05 -8.85
CA ALA A 168 0.05 1.85 -9.71
C ALA A 168 0.08 0.49 -10.43
N SER A 169 1.26 -0.05 -10.72
CA SER A 169 1.48 -1.30 -11.47
C SER A 169 1.61 -2.56 -10.59
N ILE A 170 1.42 -2.46 -9.28
CA ILE A 170 1.47 -3.63 -8.39
C ILE A 170 0.36 -4.62 -8.79
N VAL A 171 0.75 -5.83 -9.24
CA VAL A 171 -0.21 -6.83 -9.73
C VAL A 171 -1.08 -7.37 -8.61
N LYS A 172 -0.51 -7.64 -7.44
CA LYS A 172 -1.23 -8.23 -6.29
C LYS A 172 -0.81 -7.60 -4.97
N GLY A 173 -1.80 -7.16 -4.20
CA GLY A 173 -1.57 -6.51 -2.90
C GLY A 173 -1.29 -5.02 -3.04
N THR A 174 -0.65 -4.44 -2.02
CA THR A 174 -0.40 -3.00 -1.88
C THR A 174 1.08 -2.64 -1.91
N LEU A 175 1.98 -3.62 -1.71
CA LEU A 175 3.41 -3.42 -1.58
C LEU A 175 4.14 -3.62 -2.90
N THR A 176 5.07 -2.73 -3.20
CA THR A 176 6.07 -2.93 -4.25
C THR A 176 6.99 -4.10 -3.93
N SER A 177 7.77 -4.57 -4.90
CA SER A 177 8.75 -5.64 -4.67
C SER A 177 9.82 -5.28 -3.64
N ASP A 178 10.22 -4.01 -3.59
CA ASP A 178 11.26 -3.55 -2.66
C ASP A 178 10.70 -3.37 -1.25
N GLU A 179 9.50 -2.78 -1.10
CA GLU A 179 8.79 -2.72 0.18
C GLU A 179 8.53 -4.13 0.75
N ARG A 180 8.21 -5.10 -0.11
CA ARG A 180 8.03 -6.50 0.30
C ARG A 180 9.32 -7.12 0.82
N LYS A 181 10.45 -6.92 0.13
CA LYS A 181 11.76 -7.37 0.60
C LYS A 181 12.12 -6.75 1.94
N GLU A 182 11.82 -5.46 2.13
CA GLU A 182 12.06 -4.76 3.38
C GLU A 182 11.30 -5.38 4.56
N ILE A 183 10.05 -5.81 4.33
CA ILE A 183 9.29 -6.56 5.34
C ILE A 183 9.83 -7.98 5.54
N GLU A 184 10.32 -8.64 4.49
CA GLU A 184 10.83 -10.01 4.54
C GLU A 184 12.22 -10.12 5.16
N MET A 185 12.96 -9.01 5.32
CA MET A 185 14.31 -9.00 5.91
C MET A 185 14.35 -9.12 7.44
N HIS A 186 13.22 -9.25 8.12
CA HIS A 186 13.13 -9.38 9.58
C HIS A 186 13.15 -10.82 10.09
#